data_b6ca17ec2e20ca02ca8bb2e3ac1bba58
#
_entry.id   b6ca17ec2e20ca02ca8bb2e3ac1bba58
#
_cell.length_a   1.000
_cell.length_b   1.000
_cell.length_c   1.000
_cell.angle_alpha   90.00
_cell.angle_beta   90.00
_cell.angle_gamma   90.00
#
_symmetry.space_group_name_H-M   'P 1'
#
loop_
_entity.id
_entity.type
_entity.pdbx_description
1 polymer ?
#
loop_
_entity_poly.entity_id
_entity_poly.type
_entity_poly.pdbx_seq_one_letter_code
_entity_poly.pdbx_strand_id
1 'polypeptide(L)'
;MKIFRLLITASLGYLMIGCASMTGTIQGNQPVDKSKGVLLAGLTADDKGYVNDAWYYYRKKGSQEELRLDALGTNLFGKPDDYPEDKSKDGRLVAIPLDAGEYELIAWTLYINQAGGYGYIKPKNSPPPLSFSISPGKITYLGNLHIKTFTGKNFFGISIPAGAEPDIRDNQSVDMPLLKVKYPNLNDWPVQVSVPDASTWKMLK
;
A
#
# COMPACT_ATOMS: atom_id res chain seq x y z
N MET A 1 30.63 -30.58 33.40
CA MET A 1 30.47 -30.54 31.93
C MET A 1 29.02 -30.66 31.41
N LYS A 2 27.98 -30.79 32.28
CA LYS A 2 26.55 -30.93 31.88
C LYS A 2 25.75 -29.62 32.01
N ILE A 3 26.22 -28.61 32.73
CA ILE A 3 25.51 -27.34 32.98
C ILE A 3 25.74 -26.35 31.78
N PHE A 4 26.83 -26.49 31.04
CA PHE A 4 27.14 -25.59 29.91
C PHE A 4 26.31 -25.87 28.64
N ARG A 5 25.72 -27.06 28.52
CA ARG A 5 24.85 -27.42 27.38
C ARG A 5 23.41 -26.93 27.51
N LEU A 6 22.96 -26.61 28.74
CA LEU A 6 21.58 -26.15 28.96
C LEU A 6 21.39 -24.65 28.70
N LEU A 7 22.46 -23.85 28.76
CA LEU A 7 22.42 -22.41 28.50
C LEU A 7 22.44 -22.04 27.03
N ILE A 8 22.92 -22.91 26.13
CA ILE A 8 22.96 -22.68 24.68
C ILE A 8 21.62 -22.95 24.02
N THR A 9 20.80 -23.83 24.57
CA THR A 9 19.46 -24.16 24.04
C THR A 9 18.40 -23.13 24.41
N ALA A 10 18.59 -22.34 25.47
CA ALA A 10 17.68 -21.30 25.88
C ALA A 10 17.84 -19.98 25.12
N SER A 11 19.03 -19.72 24.52
CA SER A 11 19.30 -18.50 23.76
C SER A 11 18.87 -18.56 22.28
N LEU A 12 18.59 -19.76 21.73
CA LEU A 12 18.15 -19.91 20.33
C LEU A 12 16.62 -19.70 20.17
N GLY A 13 15.87 -19.67 21.27
CA GLY A 13 14.40 -19.51 21.24
C GLY A 13 13.90 -18.07 21.12
N TYR A 14 14.76 -17.05 21.27
CA TYR A 14 14.35 -15.64 21.31
C TYR A 14 14.60 -14.84 20.00
N LEU A 15 15.08 -15.48 18.93
CA LEU A 15 15.38 -14.79 17.66
C LEU A 15 14.27 -14.87 16.61
N MET A 16 13.08 -15.33 16.96
CA MET A 16 11.94 -15.46 16.04
C MET A 16 10.82 -14.42 16.25
N ILE A 17 11.10 -13.32 16.95
CA ILE A 17 10.12 -12.23 17.09
C ILE A 17 10.67 -11.01 16.35
N GLY A 18 10.43 -10.96 15.06
CA GLY A 18 10.89 -9.83 14.26
C GLY A 18 10.58 -9.90 12.77
N CYS A 19 9.60 -10.72 12.36
CA CYS A 19 8.99 -10.52 11.04
C CYS A 19 7.81 -9.56 11.24
N ALA A 20 8.02 -8.27 10.97
CA ALA A 20 6.91 -7.38 10.65
C ALA A 20 6.12 -8.09 9.54
N SER A 21 4.89 -8.47 9.85
CA SER A 21 4.00 -9.15 8.92
C SER A 21 3.76 -8.23 7.74
N MET A 22 4.48 -8.47 6.63
CA MET A 22 4.03 -7.98 5.34
C MET A 22 2.63 -8.56 5.18
N THR A 23 1.63 -7.70 5.22
CA THR A 23 0.24 -8.11 5.00
C THR A 23 0.20 -8.82 3.66
N GLY A 24 0.00 -10.15 3.71
CA GLY A 24 0.16 -10.98 2.54
C GLY A 24 -0.88 -10.64 1.49
N THR A 25 -0.45 -9.95 0.43
CA THR A 25 -1.24 -9.83 -0.79
C THR A 25 -1.54 -11.23 -1.30
N ILE A 26 -2.81 -11.51 -1.65
CA ILE A 26 -3.21 -12.75 -2.29
C ILE A 26 -2.33 -12.96 -3.53
N GLN A 27 -1.81 -14.18 -3.70
CA GLN A 27 -1.00 -14.55 -4.84
C GLN A 27 -1.83 -15.41 -5.82
N GLY A 28 -2.08 -14.87 -7.01
CA GLY A 28 -2.77 -15.59 -8.08
C GLY A 28 -4.08 -16.24 -7.63
N ASN A 29 -4.14 -17.56 -7.68
CA ASN A 29 -5.34 -18.38 -7.37
C ASN A 29 -5.39 -18.89 -5.92
N GLN A 30 -4.65 -18.29 -4.99
CA GLN A 30 -4.63 -18.71 -3.59
C GLN A 30 -6.03 -18.61 -2.96
N PRO A 31 -6.56 -19.68 -2.34
CA PRO A 31 -7.85 -19.65 -1.66
C PRO A 31 -7.89 -18.62 -0.54
N VAL A 32 -9.00 -17.91 -0.42
CA VAL A 32 -9.26 -16.96 0.67
C VAL A 32 -10.36 -17.50 1.55
N ASP A 33 -10.11 -17.51 2.86
CA ASP A 33 -11.12 -17.88 3.85
C ASP A 33 -12.28 -16.87 3.83
N LYS A 34 -13.51 -17.36 3.62
CA LYS A 34 -14.72 -16.53 3.59
C LYS A 34 -15.11 -15.93 4.95
N SER A 35 -14.49 -16.35 6.05
CA SER A 35 -14.62 -15.68 7.34
C SER A 35 -13.93 -14.31 7.34
N LYS A 36 -12.96 -14.09 6.43
CA LYS A 36 -12.32 -12.81 6.17
C LYS A 36 -13.04 -12.04 5.07
N GLY A 37 -12.81 -10.74 5.02
CA GLY A 37 -13.08 -9.94 3.83
C GLY A 37 -11.78 -9.64 3.08
N VAL A 38 -11.89 -9.00 1.93
CA VAL A 38 -10.75 -8.62 1.09
C VAL A 38 -10.75 -7.11 0.89
N LEU A 39 -9.65 -6.46 1.26
CA LEU A 39 -9.36 -5.09 0.84
C LEU A 39 -8.81 -5.16 -0.58
N LEU A 40 -9.43 -4.41 -1.51
CA LEU A 40 -8.98 -4.24 -2.89
C LEU A 40 -8.64 -2.77 -3.14
N ALA A 41 -7.46 -2.50 -3.64
CA ALA A 41 -7.05 -1.15 -4.02
C ALA A 41 -6.06 -1.17 -5.19
N GLY A 42 -6.22 -0.23 -6.12
CA GLY A 42 -5.14 0.16 -7.01
C GLY A 42 -4.14 1.02 -6.24
N LEU A 43 -2.87 0.71 -6.32
CA LEU A 43 -1.80 1.49 -5.69
C LEU A 43 -0.88 1.98 -6.79
N THR A 44 -0.82 3.30 -7.00
CA THR A 44 -0.04 3.88 -8.09
C THR A 44 0.70 5.14 -7.67
N ALA A 45 1.75 5.48 -8.42
CA ALA A 45 2.45 6.76 -8.34
C ALA A 45 2.79 7.25 -9.74
N ASP A 46 3.02 8.56 -9.91
CA ASP A 46 3.53 9.09 -11.17
C ASP A 46 4.82 8.38 -11.58
N ASP A 47 4.91 7.95 -12.85
CA ASP A 47 6.16 7.44 -13.40
C ASP A 47 7.14 8.59 -13.60
N LYS A 48 7.95 8.83 -12.57
CA LYS A 48 9.08 9.75 -12.57
C LYS A 48 10.32 8.98 -12.20
N GLY A 49 11.38 9.15 -12.96
CA GLY A 49 12.64 8.42 -12.76
C GLY A 49 13.24 8.54 -11.36
N TYR A 50 12.75 9.47 -10.54
CA TYR A 50 13.15 9.64 -9.15
C TYR A 50 12.19 8.97 -8.14
N VAL A 51 11.03 8.45 -8.57
CA VAL A 51 10.10 7.74 -7.66
C VAL A 51 10.51 6.29 -7.52
N ASN A 52 10.79 5.87 -6.30
CA ASN A 52 11.13 4.49 -5.97
C ASN A 52 9.92 3.70 -5.50
N ASP A 53 9.07 4.29 -4.65
CA ASP A 53 7.85 3.65 -4.16
C ASP A 53 6.86 4.69 -3.60
N ALA A 54 5.62 4.28 -3.47
CA ALA A 54 4.56 5.05 -2.84
C ALA A 54 3.83 4.15 -1.84
N TRP A 55 3.69 4.64 -0.63
CA TRP A 55 3.14 3.88 0.48
C TRP A 55 1.90 4.55 1.04
N TYR A 56 0.87 3.72 1.35
CA TYR A 56 -0.25 4.10 2.20
C TYR A 56 -0.22 3.26 3.47
N TYR A 57 -0.57 3.89 4.58
CA TYR A 57 -0.63 3.22 5.88
C TYR A 57 -2.07 3.09 6.33
N TYR A 58 -2.38 1.95 6.89
CA TYR A 58 -3.70 1.68 7.45
C TYR A 58 -3.57 0.87 8.74
N ARG A 59 -4.65 0.88 9.52
CA ARG A 59 -4.74 0.07 10.74
C ARG A 59 -6.18 -0.34 10.99
N LYS A 60 -6.38 -1.39 11.80
CA LYS A 60 -7.68 -1.68 12.38
C LYS A 60 -8.01 -0.58 13.39
N LYS A 61 -9.24 -0.06 13.37
CA LYS A 61 -9.67 0.99 14.29
C LYS A 61 -9.50 0.55 15.75
N GLY A 62 -8.82 1.39 16.54
CA GLY A 62 -8.45 1.08 17.92
C GLY A 62 -7.16 0.28 18.09
N SER A 63 -6.52 -0.20 17.01
CA SER A 63 -5.20 -0.84 17.05
C SER A 63 -4.09 0.20 17.00
N GLN A 64 -2.96 -0.13 17.63
CA GLN A 64 -1.71 0.62 17.47
C GLN A 64 -0.82 0.04 16.36
N GLU A 65 -1.17 -1.13 15.83
CA GLU A 65 -0.42 -1.76 14.74
C GLU A 65 -0.74 -1.07 13.42
N GLU A 66 0.29 -0.50 12.81
CA GLU A 66 0.22 0.13 11.49
C GLU A 66 0.69 -0.85 10.43
N LEU A 67 -0.11 -1.01 9.39
CA LEU A 67 0.14 -1.86 8.24
C LEU A 67 0.38 -0.99 7.01
N ARG A 68 1.13 -1.51 6.03
CA ARG A 68 1.54 -0.73 4.86
C ARG A 68 1.09 -1.37 3.56
N LEU A 69 0.61 -0.53 2.65
CA LEU A 69 0.34 -0.83 1.26
C LEU A 69 1.46 -0.22 0.41
N ASP A 70 2.14 -1.03 -0.40
CA ASP A 70 3.23 -0.60 -1.27
C ASP A 70 2.76 -0.59 -2.73
N ALA A 71 2.94 0.54 -3.43
CA ALA A 71 2.53 0.66 -4.82
C ALA A 71 3.49 -0.06 -5.77
N LEU A 72 4.78 0.14 -5.61
CA LEU A 72 5.79 -0.37 -6.52
C LEU A 72 6.50 -1.60 -5.94
N GLY A 73 6.78 -1.60 -4.64
CA GLY A 73 7.54 -2.66 -4.00
C GLY A 73 8.95 -2.78 -4.60
N THR A 74 9.97 -2.82 -3.78
CA THR A 74 11.32 -3.07 -4.27
C THR A 74 11.51 -4.56 -4.47
N ASN A 75 11.45 -5.04 -5.70
CA ASN A 75 11.89 -6.38 -6.04
C ASN A 75 13.03 -6.35 -7.07
N LEU A 76 13.82 -7.41 -7.09
CA LEU A 76 14.98 -7.57 -8.00
C LEU A 76 14.58 -7.66 -9.49
N PHE A 77 13.29 -7.82 -9.78
CA PHE A 77 12.78 -8.07 -11.14
C PHE A 77 12.13 -6.83 -11.77
N GLY A 78 12.23 -5.67 -11.14
CA GLY A 78 11.68 -4.41 -11.63
C GLY A 78 10.42 -3.96 -10.90
N LYS A 79 9.87 -2.84 -11.34
CA LYS A 79 8.62 -2.29 -10.80
C LYS A 79 7.44 -3.10 -11.32
N PRO A 80 6.41 -3.36 -10.51
CA PRO A 80 5.16 -3.94 -11.00
C PRO A 80 4.46 -2.93 -11.91
N ASP A 81 3.94 -3.40 -13.03
CA ASP A 81 3.17 -2.60 -13.99
C ASP A 81 1.88 -3.34 -14.32
N ASP A 82 0.89 -3.17 -13.46
CA ASP A 82 -0.46 -3.69 -13.72
C ASP A 82 -1.30 -2.73 -14.58
N TYR A 83 -0.75 -1.54 -14.90
CA TYR A 83 -1.42 -0.48 -15.65
C TYR A 83 -0.67 -0.09 -16.94
N PRO A 84 -0.31 -1.03 -17.81
CA PRO A 84 0.59 -0.81 -18.94
C PRO A 84 0.05 0.17 -19.99
N GLU A 85 -1.26 0.40 -20.00
CA GLU A 85 -1.93 1.34 -20.90
C GLU A 85 -1.73 2.82 -20.50
N ASP A 86 -1.40 3.09 -19.22
CA ASP A 86 -1.18 4.44 -18.72
C ASP A 86 0.30 4.66 -18.37
N LYS A 87 1.06 5.09 -19.35
CA LYS A 87 2.51 5.35 -19.22
C LYS A 87 2.86 6.52 -18.30
N SER A 88 1.88 7.23 -17.75
CA SER A 88 2.12 8.35 -16.82
C SER A 88 2.31 7.90 -15.38
N LYS A 89 2.00 6.64 -15.08
CA LYS A 89 2.07 6.06 -13.73
C LYS A 89 2.55 4.61 -13.75
N ASP A 90 3.20 4.22 -12.66
CA ASP A 90 3.51 2.84 -12.31
C ASP A 90 2.65 2.39 -11.13
N GLY A 91 2.40 1.09 -11.01
CA GLY A 91 1.71 0.57 -9.85
C GLY A 91 1.11 -0.80 -10.02
N ARG A 92 0.32 -1.19 -9.03
CA ARG A 92 -0.31 -2.51 -8.99
C ARG A 92 -1.70 -2.50 -8.33
N LEU A 93 -2.52 -3.43 -8.73
CA LEU A 93 -3.75 -3.79 -8.01
C LEU A 93 -3.38 -4.78 -6.89
N VAL A 94 -3.82 -4.52 -5.68
CA VAL A 94 -3.58 -5.40 -4.53
C VAL A 94 -4.90 -5.89 -3.95
N ALA A 95 -4.92 -7.17 -3.53
CA ALA A 95 -6.01 -7.79 -2.81
C ALA A 95 -5.45 -8.40 -1.52
N ILE A 96 -5.93 -7.94 -0.36
CA ILE A 96 -5.40 -8.30 0.95
C ILE A 96 -6.53 -8.88 1.81
N PRO A 97 -6.43 -10.14 2.27
CA PRO A 97 -7.40 -10.72 3.17
C PRO A 97 -7.23 -10.11 4.57
N LEU A 98 -8.32 -9.56 5.12
CA LEU A 98 -8.36 -8.93 6.43
C LEU A 98 -9.49 -9.52 7.28
N ASP A 99 -9.31 -9.50 8.59
CA ASP A 99 -10.40 -9.81 9.51
C ASP A 99 -11.51 -8.77 9.38
N ALA A 100 -12.75 -9.20 9.57
CA ALA A 100 -13.88 -8.28 9.57
C ALA A 100 -13.73 -7.18 10.64
N GLY A 101 -14.18 -5.97 10.31
CA GLY A 101 -14.12 -4.84 11.23
C GLY A 101 -13.93 -3.50 10.55
N GLU A 102 -13.80 -2.47 11.39
CA GLU A 102 -13.53 -1.10 10.97
C GLU A 102 -12.02 -0.86 10.87
N TYR A 103 -11.62 -0.17 9.80
CA TYR A 103 -10.24 0.19 9.50
C TYR A 103 -10.12 1.65 9.12
N GLU A 104 -8.91 2.16 9.12
CA GLU A 104 -8.60 3.54 8.80
C GLU A 104 -7.34 3.61 7.92
N LEU A 105 -7.40 4.34 6.80
CA LEU A 105 -6.18 4.87 6.18
C LEU A 105 -5.71 6.05 7.03
N ILE A 106 -4.43 6.10 7.40
CA ILE A 106 -3.92 7.04 8.40
C ILE A 106 -2.78 7.92 7.91
N ALA A 107 -2.07 7.52 6.85
CA ALA A 107 -0.94 8.27 6.32
C ALA A 107 -0.57 7.80 4.91
N TRP A 108 0.32 8.57 4.29
CA TRP A 108 0.99 8.22 3.05
C TRP A 108 2.44 8.69 3.05
N THR A 109 3.28 8.09 2.22
CA THR A 109 4.68 8.47 2.03
C THR A 109 5.10 8.18 0.59
N LEU A 110 5.79 9.10 -0.04
CA LEU A 110 6.48 8.89 -1.30
C LEU A 110 7.98 8.70 -1.04
N TYR A 111 8.54 7.60 -1.48
CA TYR A 111 9.96 7.28 -1.40
C TYR A 111 10.64 7.64 -2.72
N ILE A 112 11.63 8.51 -2.68
CA ILE A 112 12.27 9.09 -3.85
C ILE A 112 13.80 8.96 -3.83
N ASN A 113 14.38 8.92 -5.04
CA ASN A 113 15.82 9.18 -5.24
C ASN A 113 16.06 10.68 -5.30
N GLN A 114 17.10 11.14 -4.65
CA GLN A 114 17.63 12.49 -4.75
C GLN A 114 19.11 12.43 -5.11
N ALA A 115 19.65 13.51 -5.68
CA ALA A 115 21.07 13.62 -5.92
C ALA A 115 21.85 13.44 -4.62
N GLY A 116 22.57 12.33 -4.50
CA GLY A 116 23.34 11.97 -3.31
C GLY A 116 22.66 11.06 -2.29
N GLY A 117 21.45 10.51 -2.57
CA GLY A 117 20.79 9.55 -1.68
C GLY A 117 19.30 9.38 -1.90
N TYR A 118 18.64 8.95 -0.84
CA TYR A 118 17.20 8.71 -0.82
C TYR A 118 16.50 9.74 0.06
N GLY A 119 15.23 10.01 -0.22
CA GLY A 119 14.40 10.91 0.55
C GLY A 119 12.96 10.43 0.65
N TYR A 120 12.23 11.08 1.56
CA TYR A 120 10.80 10.79 1.76
C TYR A 120 10.01 12.10 1.71
N ILE A 121 8.92 12.09 0.94
CA ILE A 121 7.92 13.15 0.95
C ILE A 121 6.70 12.60 1.68
N LYS A 122 6.28 13.28 2.73
CA LYS A 122 5.14 12.90 3.57
C LYS A 122 4.46 14.16 4.11
N PRO A 123 3.20 14.09 4.56
CA PRO A 123 2.54 15.24 5.15
C PRO A 123 3.29 15.73 6.40
N LYS A 124 3.31 17.04 6.62
CA LYS A 124 3.93 17.65 7.81
C LYS A 124 3.22 17.25 9.11
N ASN A 125 1.90 17.16 9.05
CA ASN A 125 1.04 16.74 10.16
C ASN A 125 0.32 15.45 9.77
N SER A 126 -0.01 14.63 10.77
CA SER A 126 -0.83 13.44 10.53
C SER A 126 -2.17 13.84 9.93
N PRO A 127 -2.55 13.30 8.77
CA PRO A 127 -3.84 13.60 8.18
C PRO A 127 -4.98 12.98 8.99
N PRO A 128 -6.20 13.51 8.90
CA PRO A 128 -7.35 12.89 9.53
C PRO A 128 -7.59 11.49 8.96
N PRO A 129 -7.86 10.47 9.80
CA PRO A 129 -8.07 9.11 9.34
C PRO A 129 -9.27 9.02 8.37
N LEU A 130 -9.13 8.21 7.32
CA LEU A 130 -10.21 7.90 6.37
C LEU A 130 -10.72 6.48 6.66
N SER A 131 -11.93 6.38 7.22
CA SER A 131 -12.50 5.12 7.67
C SER A 131 -13.06 4.28 6.53
N PHE A 132 -12.96 2.95 6.65
CA PHE A 132 -13.60 1.96 5.79
C PHE A 132 -13.89 0.67 6.57
N SER A 133 -14.82 -0.14 6.06
CA SER A 133 -15.26 -1.38 6.72
C SER A 133 -14.90 -2.60 5.89
N ILE A 134 -14.44 -3.65 6.56
CA ILE A 134 -14.22 -4.97 5.97
C ILE A 134 -15.30 -5.92 6.44
N SER A 135 -16.04 -6.54 5.50
CA SER A 135 -17.09 -7.51 5.78
C SER A 135 -16.69 -8.91 5.33
N PRO A 136 -17.05 -9.98 6.07
CA PRO A 136 -16.73 -11.34 5.69
C PRO A 136 -17.29 -11.71 4.31
N GLY A 137 -16.54 -12.45 3.52
CA GLY A 137 -16.95 -12.93 2.21
C GLY A 137 -17.21 -11.86 1.17
N LYS A 138 -16.75 -10.61 1.41
CA LYS A 138 -16.90 -9.48 0.48
C LYS A 138 -15.57 -8.84 0.16
N ILE A 139 -15.49 -8.23 -1.02
CA ILE A 139 -14.41 -7.34 -1.42
C ILE A 139 -14.82 -5.91 -1.06
N THR A 140 -14.00 -5.19 -0.29
CA THR A 140 -14.12 -3.75 -0.07
C THR A 140 -13.12 -3.04 -0.99
N TYR A 141 -13.63 -2.34 -2.00
CA TYR A 141 -12.81 -1.61 -2.97
C TYR A 141 -12.62 -0.15 -2.53
N LEU A 142 -11.38 0.25 -2.31
CA LEU A 142 -11.01 1.60 -1.86
C LEU A 142 -10.68 2.58 -2.99
N GLY A 143 -10.81 2.16 -4.25
CA GLY A 143 -10.41 2.97 -5.39
C GLY A 143 -8.93 2.80 -5.76
N ASN A 144 -8.46 3.70 -6.62
CA ASN A 144 -7.04 3.86 -6.94
C ASN A 144 -6.43 4.89 -5.99
N LEU A 145 -5.52 4.42 -5.15
CA LEU A 145 -4.75 5.23 -4.20
C LEU A 145 -3.47 5.68 -4.91
N HIS A 146 -3.57 6.81 -5.61
CA HIS A 146 -2.47 7.38 -6.38
C HIS A 146 -1.72 8.43 -5.56
N ILE A 147 -0.39 8.49 -5.69
CA ILE A 147 0.41 9.62 -5.20
C ILE A 147 0.92 10.41 -6.40
N LYS A 148 0.36 11.62 -6.55
CA LYS A 148 0.77 12.59 -7.54
C LYS A 148 1.99 13.37 -7.05
N THR A 149 2.95 13.60 -7.96
CA THR A 149 4.20 14.31 -7.65
C THR A 149 4.23 15.70 -8.27
N PHE A 150 4.91 16.62 -7.61
CA PHE A 150 5.19 17.95 -8.12
C PHE A 150 6.68 18.15 -8.30
N THR A 151 7.05 18.86 -9.37
CA THR A 151 8.44 19.25 -9.63
C THR A 151 8.59 20.76 -9.45
N GLY A 152 9.70 21.17 -8.89
CA GLY A 152 10.18 22.54 -8.84
C GLY A 152 11.51 22.66 -9.57
N LYS A 153 12.11 23.86 -9.53
CA LYS A 153 13.46 24.10 -10.03
C LYS A 153 14.35 24.53 -8.88
N ASN A 154 15.57 23.98 -8.82
CA ASN A 154 16.58 24.47 -7.90
C ASN A 154 17.21 25.79 -8.41
N PHE A 155 18.16 26.34 -7.65
CA PHE A 155 18.86 27.59 -8.00
C PHE A 155 19.54 27.54 -9.37
N PHE A 156 19.92 26.36 -9.86
CA PHE A 156 20.54 26.15 -11.18
C PHE A 156 19.52 25.86 -12.29
N GLY A 157 18.22 25.98 -12.04
CA GLY A 157 17.16 25.69 -12.99
C GLY A 157 16.91 24.20 -13.25
N ILE A 158 17.54 23.30 -12.49
CA ILE A 158 17.38 21.85 -12.63
C ILE A 158 16.06 21.43 -11.95
N SER A 159 15.26 20.61 -12.64
CA SER A 159 14.03 20.05 -12.08
C SER A 159 14.34 19.11 -10.92
N ILE A 160 13.69 19.35 -9.79
CA ILE A 160 13.80 18.55 -8.56
C ILE A 160 12.41 18.18 -8.04
N PRO A 161 12.25 17.09 -7.28
CA PRO A 161 11.03 16.81 -6.55
C PRO A 161 10.71 17.95 -5.58
N ALA A 162 9.51 18.54 -5.70
CA ALA A 162 9.10 19.69 -4.89
C ALA A 162 7.96 19.37 -3.93
N GLY A 163 7.33 18.21 -4.08
CA GLY A 163 6.22 17.78 -3.23
C GLY A 163 5.45 16.63 -3.83
N ALA A 164 4.49 16.14 -3.05
CA ALA A 164 3.55 15.13 -3.49
C ALA A 164 2.21 15.33 -2.76
N GLU A 165 1.15 14.76 -3.31
CA GLU A 165 -0.17 14.70 -2.66
C GLU A 165 -0.88 13.39 -3.04
N PRO A 166 -1.73 12.84 -2.14
CA PRO A 166 -2.57 11.71 -2.45
C PRO A 166 -3.73 12.14 -3.36
N ASP A 167 -4.07 11.26 -4.29
CA ASP A 167 -5.20 11.42 -5.19
C ASP A 167 -5.98 10.10 -5.24
N ILE A 168 -6.94 9.95 -4.32
CA ILE A 168 -7.77 8.76 -4.22
C ILE A 168 -9.03 8.97 -5.05
N ARG A 169 -9.27 8.05 -5.99
CA ARG A 169 -10.43 8.14 -6.88
C ARG A 169 -10.99 6.78 -7.27
N ASP A 170 -12.26 6.77 -7.67
CA ASP A 170 -12.85 5.61 -8.28
C ASP A 170 -12.20 5.32 -9.64
N ASN A 171 -11.75 4.09 -9.83
CA ASN A 171 -11.13 3.59 -11.05
C ASN A 171 -11.69 2.21 -11.43
N GLN A 172 -12.96 1.92 -11.07
CA GLN A 172 -13.59 0.61 -11.28
C GLN A 172 -13.52 0.14 -12.72
N SER A 173 -13.60 1.06 -13.68
CA SER A 173 -13.56 0.72 -15.11
C SER A 173 -12.27 0.00 -15.54
N VAL A 174 -11.16 0.26 -14.83
CA VAL A 174 -9.85 -0.37 -15.07
C VAL A 174 -9.60 -1.50 -14.06
N ASP A 175 -9.87 -1.23 -12.78
CA ASP A 175 -9.49 -2.13 -11.70
C ASP A 175 -10.35 -3.41 -11.65
N MET A 176 -11.65 -3.35 -12.03
CA MET A 176 -12.51 -4.53 -12.01
C MET A 176 -12.17 -5.56 -13.11
N PRO A 177 -11.90 -5.18 -14.37
CA PRO A 177 -11.34 -6.11 -15.35
C PRO A 177 -10.01 -6.73 -14.89
N LEU A 178 -9.11 -5.92 -14.32
CA LEU A 178 -7.81 -6.37 -13.81
C LEU A 178 -7.96 -7.35 -12.62
N LEU A 179 -8.90 -7.10 -11.70
CA LEU A 179 -9.23 -8.01 -10.60
C LEU A 179 -9.55 -9.42 -11.13
N LYS A 180 -10.38 -9.51 -12.16
CA LYS A 180 -10.83 -10.80 -12.73
C LYS A 180 -9.68 -11.61 -13.30
N VAL A 181 -8.70 -10.94 -13.89
CA VAL A 181 -7.52 -11.59 -14.47
C VAL A 181 -6.50 -11.97 -13.40
N LYS A 182 -6.23 -11.03 -12.48
CA LYS A 182 -5.16 -11.18 -11.50
C LYS A 182 -5.55 -12.06 -10.31
N TYR A 183 -6.81 -12.05 -9.93
CA TYR A 183 -7.35 -12.76 -8.75
C TYR A 183 -8.61 -13.56 -9.12
N PRO A 184 -8.52 -14.57 -10.01
CA PRO A 184 -9.68 -15.29 -10.52
C PRO A 184 -10.50 -15.99 -9.43
N ASN A 185 -9.88 -16.35 -8.30
CA ASN A 185 -10.52 -16.91 -7.11
C ASN A 185 -11.47 -15.96 -6.38
N LEU A 186 -11.44 -14.66 -6.71
CA LEU A 186 -12.33 -13.62 -6.16
C LEU A 186 -13.49 -13.24 -7.09
N ASN A 187 -13.59 -13.84 -8.28
CA ASN A 187 -14.58 -13.44 -9.28
C ASN A 187 -16.04 -13.52 -8.80
N ASP A 188 -16.34 -14.48 -7.92
CA ASP A 188 -17.69 -14.68 -7.37
C ASP A 188 -17.93 -13.91 -6.05
N TRP A 189 -16.97 -13.12 -5.61
CA TRP A 189 -17.12 -12.35 -4.39
C TRP A 189 -17.84 -11.04 -4.68
N PRO A 190 -18.87 -10.68 -3.87
CA PRO A 190 -19.54 -9.39 -4.03
C PRO A 190 -18.59 -8.23 -3.70
N VAL A 191 -18.58 -7.21 -4.57
CA VAL A 191 -17.76 -6.01 -4.41
C VAL A 191 -18.58 -4.91 -3.77
N GLN A 192 -18.10 -4.36 -2.66
CA GLN A 192 -18.60 -3.15 -2.02
C GLN A 192 -17.63 -2.00 -2.32
N VAL A 193 -18.13 -0.97 -3.00
CA VAL A 193 -17.34 0.23 -3.31
C VAL A 193 -17.34 1.14 -2.08
N SER A 194 -16.15 1.52 -1.60
CA SER A 194 -15.94 2.35 -0.41
C SER A 194 -14.75 3.29 -0.62
N VAL A 195 -14.79 4.06 -1.72
CA VAL A 195 -13.71 5.01 -2.06
C VAL A 195 -13.75 6.17 -1.06
N PRO A 196 -12.70 6.36 -0.23
CA PRO A 196 -12.70 7.41 0.77
C PRO A 196 -12.46 8.78 0.13
N ASP A 197 -13.09 9.83 0.70
CA ASP A 197 -12.83 11.20 0.31
C ASP A 197 -11.51 11.70 0.95
N ALA A 198 -10.48 11.81 0.15
CA ALA A 198 -9.16 12.30 0.54
C ALA A 198 -8.99 13.82 0.34
N SER A 199 -10.04 14.57 0.12
CA SER A 199 -9.96 16.04 -0.10
C SER A 199 -9.25 16.76 1.05
N THR A 200 -9.45 16.32 2.29
CA THR A 200 -8.80 16.87 3.49
C THR A 200 -7.30 16.60 3.52
N TRP A 201 -6.82 15.55 2.85
CA TRP A 201 -5.40 15.20 2.79
C TRP A 201 -4.60 16.10 1.83
N LYS A 202 -5.28 16.68 0.82
CA LYS A 202 -4.68 17.59 -0.17
C LYS A 202 -4.37 18.98 0.41
N MET A 203 -5.02 19.38 1.49
CA MET A 203 -4.85 20.69 2.11
C MET A 203 -3.70 20.76 3.13
N LEU A 204 -3.04 19.65 3.43
CA LEU A 204 -1.97 19.54 4.43
C LEU A 204 -0.58 19.83 3.82
N LYS A 205 -0.44 20.97 3.15
CA LYS A 205 0.83 21.44 2.54
C LYS A 205 1.81 21.99 3.57
#